data_c9f1b021e9f163c3cb5981bed2064072
#
_entry.id   c9f1b021e9f163c3cb5981bed2064072
#
_cell.length_a   1.000
_cell.length_b   1.000
_cell.length_c   1.000
_cell.angle_alpha   90.00
_cell.angle_beta   90.00
_cell.angle_gamma   90.00
#
_symmetry.space_group_name_H-M   'P 1'
#
loop_
_entity.id
_entity.type
_entity.pdbx_description
1 polymer ?
#
loop_
_entity_poly.entity_id
_entity_poly.type
_entity_poly.pdbx_seq_one_letter_code
_entity_poly.pdbx_strand_id
1 'polypeptide(L)'
;MLKVMIVDDEIIVRVGFQSCINWEAHGCQVVSTCESGGDAVEYMNRDVPDIVFTDIMMPGMDGIQLVKYISENHPDTKVVVLSCVDEIDYVKKAIKLGAEDYILKLSFTQDTLVELITRLKSLIEEERQKAGRGSPDMKVQSFNREEDLKTLLLGNHGPGDNEMLLDRLGYTYNPFESYRAGCFLVDNERMNRPVSGADSHIRKYGLLNIVREYLESLPKSDLAFTGENEIVVLFRREGGKSPDCFFPDTLDLLNHALKTHLNLTLSMGMGQECSSRMDIPAGFAQARRMAALRFFDGPAAFHCGKEDGGCPFIAKRSVQRSMQEAIFRQDAGEAFRLIDGWFEEMAGFRSYDQIQAIRRGVVETWVFISGYSIPEGADVPEYDEIYSTGDFWGAETLTELKGCFKDAVRSVVDYLMANKNANPEITRFIQYLEDHVDENISLEEAAGWCALAKSQFCILFKKAAGDTFVNYFNGLKMKKAFALLGSSNIQVQEAASRIGIHDISYFSRLFKKYYNMSPSDVRKL
;
A
#
# COMPACT_ATOMS: atom_id res chain seq x y z
N MET A 1 -10.72 -37.86 -26.90
CA MET A 1 -10.84 -36.39 -27.13
C MET A 1 -11.72 -35.85 -26.03
N LEU A 2 -11.36 -34.70 -25.46
CA LEU A 2 -12.19 -34.02 -24.45
C LEU A 2 -13.37 -33.31 -25.13
N LYS A 3 -14.55 -33.45 -24.55
CA LYS A 3 -15.78 -32.82 -25.03
C LYS A 3 -15.84 -31.40 -24.51
N VAL A 4 -15.98 -30.44 -25.41
CA VAL A 4 -16.07 -29.00 -25.11
C VAL A 4 -17.47 -28.49 -25.45
N MET A 5 -18.07 -27.73 -24.54
CA MET A 5 -19.31 -26.98 -24.76
C MET A 5 -19.02 -25.49 -24.69
N ILE A 6 -19.65 -24.72 -25.57
CA ILE A 6 -19.57 -23.25 -25.60
C ILE A 6 -20.97 -22.69 -25.36
N VAL A 7 -21.13 -21.81 -24.37
CA VAL A 7 -22.40 -21.21 -23.98
C VAL A 7 -22.26 -19.70 -24.00
N ASP A 8 -23.02 -19.03 -24.87
CA ASP A 8 -23.00 -17.59 -25.04
C ASP A 8 -24.29 -17.18 -25.77
N ASP A 9 -24.93 -16.11 -25.40
CA ASP A 9 -26.17 -15.68 -26.07
C ASP A 9 -25.92 -15.04 -27.46
N GLU A 10 -24.71 -14.53 -27.68
CA GLU A 10 -24.30 -13.94 -28.95
C GLU A 10 -23.78 -15.00 -29.94
N ILE A 11 -24.53 -15.21 -31.03
CA ILE A 11 -24.16 -16.19 -32.08
C ILE A 11 -22.77 -15.90 -32.68
N ILE A 12 -22.39 -14.60 -32.81
CA ILE A 12 -21.12 -14.19 -33.40
C ILE A 12 -19.95 -14.63 -32.48
N VAL A 13 -20.14 -14.51 -31.16
CA VAL A 13 -19.14 -14.94 -30.18
C VAL A 13 -19.01 -16.46 -30.19
N ARG A 14 -20.12 -17.21 -30.20
CA ARG A 14 -20.09 -18.69 -30.28
C ARG A 14 -19.35 -19.19 -31.52
N VAL A 15 -19.68 -18.65 -32.70
CA VAL A 15 -19.03 -19.04 -33.97
C VAL A 15 -17.57 -18.60 -33.99
N GLY A 16 -17.27 -17.39 -33.52
CA GLY A 16 -15.91 -16.88 -33.42
C GLY A 16 -15.03 -17.72 -32.50
N PHE A 17 -15.53 -18.05 -31.30
CA PHE A 17 -14.80 -18.85 -30.33
C PHE A 17 -14.62 -20.31 -30.79
N GLN A 18 -15.65 -20.90 -31.44
CA GLN A 18 -15.54 -22.23 -32.03
C GLN A 18 -14.49 -22.28 -33.15
N SER A 19 -14.31 -21.20 -33.92
CA SER A 19 -13.43 -21.13 -35.07
C SER A 19 -12.01 -20.64 -34.74
N CYS A 20 -11.76 -20.14 -33.52
CA CYS A 20 -10.51 -19.46 -33.18
C CYS A 20 -9.28 -20.37 -33.16
N ILE A 21 -9.46 -21.67 -32.92
CA ILE A 21 -8.42 -22.69 -32.93
C ILE A 21 -8.87 -23.98 -33.60
N ASN A 22 -7.93 -24.83 -33.98
CA ASN A 22 -8.21 -26.22 -34.39
C ASN A 22 -8.31 -27.10 -33.12
N TRP A 23 -9.50 -27.23 -32.55
CA TRP A 23 -9.77 -28.00 -31.32
C TRP A 23 -9.27 -29.43 -31.39
N GLU A 24 -9.43 -30.12 -32.56
CA GLU A 24 -9.02 -31.50 -32.75
C GLU A 24 -7.50 -31.67 -32.66
N ALA A 25 -6.73 -30.68 -33.15
CA ALA A 25 -5.27 -30.69 -33.04
C ALA A 25 -4.80 -30.64 -31.58
N HIS A 26 -5.61 -30.10 -30.66
CA HIS A 26 -5.31 -30.03 -29.23
C HIS A 26 -6.01 -31.13 -28.41
N GLY A 27 -6.62 -32.16 -29.10
CA GLY A 27 -7.26 -33.29 -28.46
C GLY A 27 -8.62 -33.01 -27.86
N CYS A 28 -9.29 -31.93 -28.31
CA CYS A 28 -10.63 -31.51 -27.90
C CYS A 28 -11.61 -31.62 -29.09
N GLN A 29 -12.91 -31.70 -28.77
CA GLN A 29 -13.99 -31.63 -29.75
C GLN A 29 -15.11 -30.75 -29.20
N VAL A 30 -15.54 -29.73 -29.95
CA VAL A 30 -16.72 -28.95 -29.60
C VAL A 30 -17.97 -29.79 -29.92
N VAL A 31 -18.64 -30.25 -28.86
CA VAL A 31 -19.79 -31.16 -28.97
C VAL A 31 -21.12 -30.43 -28.98
N SER A 32 -21.14 -29.19 -28.42
CA SER A 32 -22.36 -28.37 -28.42
C SER A 32 -22.01 -26.89 -28.31
N THR A 33 -22.89 -26.06 -28.90
CA THR A 33 -22.94 -24.61 -28.65
C THR A 33 -24.36 -24.26 -28.21
N CYS A 34 -24.51 -23.60 -27.07
CA CYS A 34 -25.80 -23.26 -26.46
C CYS A 34 -25.95 -21.75 -26.37
N GLU A 35 -27.19 -21.26 -26.47
CA GLU A 35 -27.49 -19.82 -26.40
C GLU A 35 -27.91 -19.33 -25.01
N SER A 36 -28.08 -20.25 -24.07
CA SER A 36 -28.43 -19.95 -22.68
C SER A 36 -27.95 -21.01 -21.72
N GLY A 37 -27.84 -20.67 -20.42
CA GLY A 37 -27.57 -21.65 -19.37
C GLY A 37 -28.61 -22.77 -19.29
N GLY A 38 -29.88 -22.47 -19.62
CA GLY A 38 -30.96 -23.46 -19.66
C GLY A 38 -30.73 -24.52 -20.73
N ASP A 39 -30.35 -24.12 -21.95
CA ASP A 39 -30.04 -25.04 -23.05
C ASP A 39 -28.83 -25.91 -22.74
N ALA A 40 -27.82 -25.30 -22.07
CA ALA A 40 -26.64 -26.02 -21.62
C ALA A 40 -27.01 -27.12 -20.61
N VAL A 41 -27.87 -26.86 -19.64
CA VAL A 41 -28.36 -27.86 -18.68
C VAL A 41 -29.17 -28.95 -19.40
N GLU A 42 -30.03 -28.59 -20.36
CA GLU A 42 -30.78 -29.58 -21.13
C GLU A 42 -29.85 -30.52 -21.93
N TYR A 43 -28.80 -29.97 -22.53
CA TYR A 43 -27.78 -30.78 -23.22
C TYR A 43 -27.04 -31.70 -22.23
N MET A 44 -26.59 -31.17 -21.08
CA MET A 44 -25.84 -31.92 -20.06
C MET A 44 -26.63 -33.09 -19.46
N ASN A 45 -27.94 -33.04 -19.46
CA ASN A 45 -28.79 -34.17 -19.07
C ASN A 45 -28.70 -35.36 -20.05
N ARG A 46 -28.18 -35.13 -21.27
CA ARG A 46 -28.03 -36.19 -22.30
C ARG A 46 -26.58 -36.62 -22.48
N ASP A 47 -25.67 -35.65 -22.48
CA ASP A 47 -24.24 -35.87 -22.68
C ASP A 47 -23.44 -34.82 -21.92
N VAL A 48 -22.59 -35.25 -20.97
CA VAL A 48 -21.84 -34.36 -20.08
C VAL A 48 -20.52 -33.98 -20.75
N PRO A 49 -20.22 -32.66 -20.96
CA PRO A 49 -18.96 -32.22 -21.49
C PRO A 49 -17.85 -32.27 -20.42
N ASP A 50 -16.62 -32.41 -20.87
CA ASP A 50 -15.43 -32.34 -20.00
C ASP A 50 -15.09 -30.90 -19.64
N ILE A 51 -15.30 -29.96 -20.57
CA ILE A 51 -15.00 -28.53 -20.42
C ILE A 51 -16.21 -27.71 -20.90
N VAL A 52 -16.61 -26.71 -20.13
CA VAL A 52 -17.64 -25.74 -20.50
C VAL A 52 -17.05 -24.34 -20.49
N PHE A 53 -17.13 -23.66 -21.63
CA PHE A 53 -16.88 -22.20 -21.72
C PHE A 53 -18.23 -21.51 -21.68
N THR A 54 -18.47 -20.61 -20.72
CA THR A 54 -19.76 -19.92 -20.57
C THR A 54 -19.61 -18.44 -20.44
N ASP A 55 -20.46 -17.69 -21.14
CA ASP A 55 -20.64 -16.26 -20.84
C ASP A 55 -21.23 -16.06 -19.44
N ILE A 56 -21.02 -14.89 -18.86
CA ILE A 56 -21.59 -14.51 -17.56
C ILE A 56 -23.02 -14.01 -17.72
N MET A 57 -23.21 -13.07 -18.65
CA MET A 57 -24.46 -12.34 -18.79
C MET A 57 -25.33 -12.92 -19.91
N MET A 58 -26.21 -13.83 -19.57
CA MET A 58 -27.14 -14.46 -20.54
C MET A 58 -28.57 -14.35 -20.06
N PRO A 59 -29.53 -14.26 -21.00
CA PRO A 59 -30.97 -14.25 -20.66
C PRO A 59 -31.43 -15.55 -19.97
N GLY A 60 -32.26 -15.42 -18.96
CA GLY A 60 -32.80 -16.55 -18.21
C GLY A 60 -31.84 -17.09 -17.17
N MET A 61 -31.21 -18.23 -17.41
CA MET A 61 -30.15 -18.78 -16.53
C MET A 61 -28.83 -18.18 -16.93
N ASP A 62 -28.26 -17.32 -16.05
CA ASP A 62 -27.00 -16.68 -16.25
C ASP A 62 -25.79 -17.64 -16.05
N GLY A 63 -24.60 -17.22 -16.47
CA GLY A 63 -23.39 -18.04 -16.36
C GLY A 63 -23.00 -18.37 -14.92
N ILE A 64 -23.28 -17.51 -13.97
CA ILE A 64 -23.05 -17.75 -12.54
C ILE A 64 -23.93 -18.88 -12.01
N GLN A 65 -25.20 -18.87 -12.41
CA GLN A 65 -26.13 -19.93 -12.05
C GLN A 65 -25.76 -21.25 -12.72
N LEU A 66 -25.25 -21.20 -13.96
CA LEU A 66 -24.76 -22.37 -14.68
C LEU A 66 -23.49 -22.95 -14.01
N VAL A 67 -22.51 -22.12 -13.63
CA VAL A 67 -21.32 -22.56 -12.87
C VAL A 67 -21.73 -23.28 -11.59
N LYS A 68 -22.65 -22.67 -10.81
CA LYS A 68 -23.14 -23.28 -9.57
C LYS A 68 -23.81 -24.63 -9.85
N TYR A 69 -24.68 -24.71 -10.85
CA TYR A 69 -25.35 -25.95 -11.23
C TYR A 69 -24.35 -27.04 -11.60
N ILE A 70 -23.35 -26.72 -12.42
CA ILE A 70 -22.33 -27.68 -12.85
C ILE A 70 -21.49 -28.13 -11.65
N SER A 71 -21.06 -27.24 -10.79
CA SER A 71 -20.29 -27.56 -9.60
C SER A 71 -21.03 -28.51 -8.63
N GLU A 72 -22.36 -28.37 -8.52
CA GLU A 72 -23.18 -29.19 -7.64
C GLU A 72 -23.56 -30.54 -8.26
N ASN A 73 -23.77 -30.64 -9.59
CA ASN A 73 -24.30 -31.83 -10.25
C ASN A 73 -23.26 -32.58 -11.12
N HIS A 74 -22.21 -31.89 -11.61
CA HIS A 74 -21.20 -32.41 -12.52
C HIS A 74 -19.80 -31.94 -12.10
N PRO A 75 -19.31 -32.30 -10.90
CA PRO A 75 -18.05 -31.77 -10.35
C PRO A 75 -16.79 -32.12 -11.17
N ASP A 76 -16.87 -33.11 -12.03
CA ASP A 76 -15.76 -33.49 -12.93
C ASP A 76 -15.67 -32.59 -14.18
N THR A 77 -16.70 -31.78 -14.47
CA THR A 77 -16.71 -30.85 -15.60
C THR A 77 -15.98 -29.57 -15.22
N LYS A 78 -14.98 -29.20 -16.00
CA LYS A 78 -14.24 -27.94 -15.80
C LYS A 78 -14.97 -26.78 -16.45
N VAL A 79 -15.24 -25.72 -15.71
CA VAL A 79 -15.95 -24.55 -16.22
C VAL A 79 -14.99 -23.37 -16.33
N VAL A 80 -14.96 -22.76 -17.51
CA VAL A 80 -14.22 -21.53 -17.79
C VAL A 80 -15.22 -20.44 -18.16
N VAL A 81 -15.12 -19.32 -17.51
CA VAL A 81 -16.03 -18.20 -17.73
C VAL A 81 -15.48 -17.27 -18.81
N LEU A 82 -16.31 -16.94 -19.80
CA LEU A 82 -16.04 -15.90 -20.79
C LEU A 82 -16.62 -14.58 -20.27
N SER A 83 -15.83 -13.52 -20.18
CA SER A 83 -16.28 -12.26 -19.58
C SER A 83 -15.86 -11.07 -20.43
N CYS A 84 -16.67 -10.01 -20.44
CA CYS A 84 -16.27 -8.68 -20.87
C CYS A 84 -15.56 -7.93 -19.73
N VAL A 85 -14.90 -6.81 -20.08
CA VAL A 85 -14.04 -6.04 -19.17
C VAL A 85 -14.79 -5.54 -17.91
N ASP A 86 -16.08 -5.29 -17.99
CA ASP A 86 -16.88 -4.68 -16.93
C ASP A 86 -17.49 -5.69 -15.92
N GLU A 87 -17.20 -6.99 -16.05
CA GLU A 87 -17.91 -8.07 -15.33
C GLU A 87 -17.08 -8.77 -14.23
N ILE A 88 -16.01 -8.18 -13.76
CA ILE A 88 -15.03 -8.84 -12.86
C ILE A 88 -15.60 -9.28 -11.51
N ASP A 89 -16.58 -8.56 -10.96
CA ASP A 89 -17.21 -9.00 -9.71
C ASP A 89 -18.02 -10.29 -9.88
N TYR A 90 -18.54 -10.50 -11.07
CA TYR A 90 -19.20 -11.76 -11.45
C TYR A 90 -18.18 -12.88 -11.67
N VAL A 91 -17.02 -12.59 -12.26
CA VAL A 91 -15.91 -13.55 -12.40
C VAL A 91 -15.43 -14.05 -11.02
N LYS A 92 -15.20 -13.15 -10.06
CA LYS A 92 -14.85 -13.53 -8.67
C LYS A 92 -15.89 -14.43 -8.03
N LYS A 93 -17.16 -14.16 -8.30
CA LYS A 93 -18.28 -14.97 -7.80
C LYS A 93 -18.31 -16.34 -8.47
N ALA A 94 -18.04 -16.40 -9.77
CA ALA A 94 -17.94 -17.66 -10.52
C ALA A 94 -16.83 -18.56 -9.99
N ILE A 95 -15.64 -18.02 -9.77
CA ILE A 95 -14.48 -18.75 -9.19
C ILE A 95 -14.83 -19.31 -7.80
N LYS A 96 -15.47 -18.51 -6.94
CA LYS A 96 -15.93 -18.98 -5.60
C LYS A 96 -16.97 -20.10 -5.69
N LEU A 97 -17.73 -20.18 -6.76
CA LEU A 97 -18.75 -21.18 -6.99
C LEU A 97 -18.25 -22.43 -7.74
N GLY A 98 -16.95 -22.46 -8.10
CA GLY A 98 -16.32 -23.65 -8.70
C GLY A 98 -15.93 -23.50 -10.16
N ALA A 99 -15.93 -22.30 -10.74
CA ALA A 99 -15.29 -22.10 -12.04
C ALA A 99 -13.78 -22.30 -11.91
N GLU A 100 -13.18 -23.03 -12.85
CA GLU A 100 -11.75 -23.36 -12.87
C GLU A 100 -10.91 -22.16 -13.30
N ASP A 101 -11.43 -21.35 -14.25
CA ASP A 101 -10.74 -20.18 -14.79
C ASP A 101 -11.70 -19.24 -15.51
N TYR A 102 -11.15 -18.15 -16.06
CA TYR A 102 -11.90 -17.23 -16.91
C TYR A 102 -11.05 -16.72 -18.08
N ILE A 103 -11.72 -16.27 -19.15
CA ILE A 103 -11.14 -15.64 -20.35
C ILE A 103 -11.83 -14.31 -20.60
N LEU A 104 -11.05 -13.26 -20.87
CA LEU A 104 -11.58 -11.98 -21.34
C LEU A 104 -11.84 -12.03 -22.83
N LYS A 105 -13.10 -11.89 -23.25
CA LYS A 105 -13.56 -12.00 -24.66
C LYS A 105 -12.80 -11.08 -25.63
N LEU A 106 -12.33 -9.92 -25.19
CA LEU A 106 -11.70 -8.91 -26.04
C LEU A 106 -10.18 -9.00 -26.13
N SER A 107 -9.54 -9.79 -25.30
CA SER A 107 -8.06 -9.79 -25.18
C SER A 107 -7.40 -11.17 -25.23
N PHE A 108 -8.17 -12.25 -25.45
CA PHE A 108 -7.54 -13.56 -25.56
C PHE A 108 -6.92 -13.77 -26.96
N THR A 109 -5.78 -14.46 -26.99
CA THR A 109 -5.12 -14.90 -28.21
C THR A 109 -5.32 -16.40 -28.42
N GLN A 110 -5.05 -16.88 -29.62
CA GLN A 110 -5.08 -18.34 -29.89
C GLN A 110 -4.12 -19.09 -28.95
N ASP A 111 -2.94 -18.54 -28.69
CA ASP A 111 -1.91 -19.15 -27.84
C ASP A 111 -2.38 -19.26 -26.39
N THR A 112 -2.98 -18.21 -25.82
CA THR A 112 -3.52 -18.25 -24.44
C THR A 112 -4.65 -19.27 -24.28
N LEU A 113 -5.49 -19.45 -25.31
CA LEU A 113 -6.52 -20.47 -25.29
C LEU A 113 -5.93 -21.87 -25.37
N VAL A 114 -4.90 -22.08 -26.19
CA VAL A 114 -4.20 -23.37 -26.31
C VAL A 114 -3.50 -23.74 -25.00
N GLU A 115 -2.84 -22.80 -24.34
CA GLU A 115 -2.23 -23.00 -23.01
C GLU A 115 -3.27 -23.40 -21.96
N LEU A 116 -4.40 -22.69 -21.91
CA LEU A 116 -5.50 -23.00 -21.00
C LEU A 116 -6.05 -24.42 -21.24
N ILE A 117 -6.32 -24.78 -22.49
CA ILE A 117 -6.79 -26.12 -22.85
C ILE A 117 -5.78 -27.18 -22.44
N THR A 118 -4.49 -26.95 -22.68
CA THR A 118 -3.42 -27.87 -22.30
C THR A 118 -3.39 -28.10 -20.79
N ARG A 119 -3.54 -27.04 -20.01
CA ARG A 119 -3.62 -27.10 -18.54
C ARG A 119 -4.87 -27.86 -18.06
N LEU A 120 -6.04 -27.53 -18.60
CA LEU A 120 -7.30 -28.21 -18.25
C LEU A 120 -7.26 -29.69 -18.59
N LYS A 121 -6.65 -30.05 -19.74
CA LYS A 121 -6.46 -31.42 -20.14
C LYS A 121 -5.59 -32.19 -19.13
N SER A 122 -4.47 -31.64 -18.70
CA SER A 122 -3.61 -32.24 -17.68
C SER A 122 -4.35 -32.45 -16.35
N LEU A 123 -5.13 -31.47 -15.90
CA LEU A 123 -5.97 -31.57 -14.70
C LEU A 123 -7.00 -32.71 -14.80
N ILE A 124 -7.74 -32.77 -15.91
CA ILE A 124 -8.75 -33.83 -16.15
C ILE A 124 -8.12 -35.21 -16.23
N GLU A 125 -6.96 -35.33 -16.89
CA GLU A 125 -6.24 -36.60 -17.00
C GLU A 125 -5.70 -37.08 -15.65
N GLU A 126 -5.18 -36.16 -14.81
CA GLU A 126 -4.73 -36.46 -13.45
C GLU A 126 -5.87 -36.92 -12.56
N GLU A 127 -7.03 -36.23 -12.59
CA GLU A 127 -8.22 -36.60 -11.82
C GLU A 127 -8.74 -37.99 -12.24
N ARG A 128 -8.78 -38.28 -13.53
CA ARG A 128 -9.18 -39.60 -14.05
C ARG A 128 -8.22 -40.71 -13.64
N GLN A 129 -6.92 -40.45 -13.58
CA GLN A 129 -5.92 -41.43 -13.11
C GLN A 129 -6.04 -41.70 -11.61
N LYS A 130 -6.44 -40.70 -10.82
CA LYS A 130 -6.67 -40.80 -9.37
C LYS A 130 -7.95 -41.58 -9.04
N ALA A 131 -9.02 -41.39 -9.82
CA ALA A 131 -10.26 -42.13 -9.67
C ALA A 131 -10.12 -43.63 -9.92
N GLY A 132 -9.10 -44.08 -10.70
CA GLY A 132 -8.79 -45.46 -10.97
C GLY A 132 -7.95 -46.17 -9.89
N ARG A 133 -7.43 -45.48 -8.89
CA ARG A 133 -6.64 -46.02 -7.78
C ARG A 133 -7.28 -45.65 -6.45
N GLY A 134 -8.17 -46.51 -5.95
CA GLY A 134 -8.79 -46.33 -4.65
C GLY A 134 -7.75 -46.29 -3.53
N SER A 135 -7.59 -45.17 -2.91
CA SER A 135 -7.10 -44.97 -1.54
C SER A 135 -7.68 -43.65 -1.01
N PRO A 136 -8.34 -43.65 0.17
CA PRO A 136 -8.79 -42.41 0.81
C PRO A 136 -7.61 -41.75 1.51
N ASP A 137 -7.66 -40.45 1.59
CA ASP A 137 -6.75 -39.54 2.31
C ASP A 137 -5.45 -39.11 1.57
N MET A 138 -5.65 -38.29 0.56
CA MET A 138 -4.80 -37.14 0.33
C MET A 138 -5.64 -36.07 -0.35
N LYS A 139 -6.00 -35.02 0.38
CA LYS A 139 -6.44 -33.75 -0.22
C LYS A 139 -5.34 -33.32 -1.18
N VAL A 140 -5.56 -33.50 -2.47
CA VAL A 140 -4.67 -32.98 -3.51
C VAL A 140 -4.84 -31.47 -3.47
N GLN A 141 -3.93 -30.79 -2.79
CA GLN A 141 -3.73 -29.37 -2.95
C GLN A 141 -3.34 -29.15 -4.41
N SER A 142 -4.18 -28.47 -5.16
CA SER A 142 -3.81 -27.94 -6.47
C SER A 142 -2.50 -27.18 -6.31
N PHE A 143 -1.47 -27.60 -7.06
CA PHE A 143 -0.15 -26.99 -7.04
C PHE A 143 -0.28 -25.59 -7.65
N ASN A 144 -0.52 -24.60 -6.84
CA ASN A 144 -0.43 -23.21 -7.24
C ASN A 144 1.00 -22.73 -7.01
N ARG A 145 1.85 -22.89 -8.05
CA ARG A 145 3.28 -22.54 -8.02
C ARG A 145 3.51 -21.10 -7.58
N GLU A 146 2.62 -20.21 -7.98
CA GLU A 146 2.66 -18.79 -7.59
C GLU A 146 2.40 -18.61 -6.09
N GLU A 147 1.42 -19.32 -5.53
CA GLU A 147 1.09 -19.25 -4.11
C GLU A 147 2.16 -19.91 -3.24
N ASP A 148 2.76 -21.02 -3.71
CA ASP A 148 3.89 -21.66 -3.03
C ASP A 148 5.12 -20.73 -3.00
N LEU A 149 5.42 -20.05 -4.12
CA LEU A 149 6.51 -19.06 -4.18
C LEU A 149 6.24 -17.88 -3.25
N LYS A 150 5.04 -17.36 -3.25
CA LYS A 150 4.61 -16.28 -2.35
C LYS A 150 4.71 -16.71 -0.88
N THR A 151 4.26 -17.91 -0.56
CA THR A 151 4.33 -18.47 0.79
C THR A 151 5.78 -18.62 1.24
N LEU A 152 6.67 -19.14 0.38
CA LEU A 152 8.10 -19.26 0.66
C LEU A 152 8.76 -17.91 0.96
N LEU A 153 8.40 -16.86 0.20
CA LEU A 153 9.09 -15.57 0.26
C LEU A 153 8.55 -14.65 1.36
N LEU A 154 7.25 -14.71 1.67
CA LEU A 154 6.58 -13.85 2.64
C LEU A 154 6.30 -14.53 3.98
N GLY A 155 6.33 -15.87 4.02
CA GLY A 155 6.01 -16.63 5.23
C GLY A 155 7.16 -16.63 6.23
N ASN A 156 6.85 -16.45 7.52
CA ASN A 156 7.76 -16.70 8.63
C ASN A 156 7.72 -18.19 8.98
N HIS A 157 8.24 -19.03 8.09
CA HIS A 157 8.24 -20.49 8.26
C HIS A 157 9.54 -20.98 8.88
N GLY A 158 9.49 -22.14 9.52
CA GLY A 158 10.67 -22.83 10.00
C GLY A 158 11.50 -23.41 8.83
N PRO A 159 12.79 -23.74 9.07
CA PRO A 159 13.65 -24.27 8.01
C PRO A 159 13.09 -25.51 7.30
N GLY A 160 12.37 -26.39 7.99
CA GLY A 160 11.77 -27.59 7.42
C GLY A 160 10.60 -27.31 6.46
N ASP A 161 9.79 -26.28 6.78
CA ASP A 161 8.67 -25.86 5.92
C ASP A 161 9.18 -25.22 4.63
N ASN A 162 10.24 -24.40 4.73
CA ASN A 162 10.90 -23.80 3.58
C ASN A 162 11.51 -24.88 2.65
N GLU A 163 12.12 -25.93 3.20
CA GLU A 163 12.69 -27.02 2.42
C GLU A 163 11.61 -27.76 1.62
N MET A 164 10.46 -28.05 2.23
CA MET A 164 9.33 -28.69 1.58
C MET A 164 8.74 -27.82 0.46
N LEU A 165 8.61 -26.51 0.67
CA LEU A 165 8.15 -25.56 -0.36
C LEU A 165 9.12 -25.47 -1.53
N LEU A 166 10.43 -25.44 -1.26
CA LEU A 166 11.47 -25.43 -2.28
C LEU A 166 11.47 -26.70 -3.14
N ASP A 167 11.29 -27.87 -2.51
CA ASP A 167 11.18 -29.15 -3.24
C ASP A 167 9.92 -29.18 -4.11
N ARG A 168 8.78 -28.69 -3.62
CA ARG A 168 7.53 -28.57 -4.38
C ARG A 168 7.69 -27.63 -5.59
N LEU A 169 8.40 -26.52 -5.43
CA LEU A 169 8.70 -25.58 -6.49
C LEU A 169 9.76 -26.12 -7.49
N GLY A 170 10.37 -27.29 -7.21
CA GLY A 170 11.39 -27.91 -8.05
C GLY A 170 12.78 -27.30 -7.89
N TYR A 171 13.02 -26.60 -6.77
CA TYR A 171 14.34 -26.12 -6.38
C TYR A 171 15.07 -27.21 -5.59
N THR A 172 15.44 -28.29 -6.26
CA THR A 172 16.21 -29.39 -5.65
C THR A 172 17.64 -28.95 -5.38
N TYR A 173 18.28 -29.56 -4.36
CA TYR A 173 19.68 -29.26 -4.05
C TYR A 173 20.58 -29.57 -5.27
N ASN A 174 21.25 -28.54 -5.78
CA ASN A 174 22.25 -28.64 -6.82
C ASN A 174 23.44 -27.72 -6.47
N PRO A 175 24.62 -28.24 -6.16
CA PRO A 175 25.78 -27.46 -5.76
C PRO A 175 26.36 -26.58 -6.89
N PHE A 176 25.91 -26.76 -8.13
CA PHE A 176 26.33 -25.96 -9.29
C PHE A 176 25.34 -24.87 -9.67
N GLU A 177 24.23 -24.77 -8.96
CA GLU A 177 23.22 -23.73 -9.16
C GLU A 177 23.35 -22.64 -8.11
N SER A 178 23.15 -21.40 -8.55
CA SER A 178 22.92 -20.27 -7.66
C SER A 178 21.58 -19.61 -7.98
N TYR A 179 21.06 -18.89 -7.01
CA TYR A 179 19.75 -18.25 -7.10
C TYR A 179 19.90 -16.75 -6.83
N ARG A 180 19.04 -15.98 -7.46
CA ARG A 180 18.99 -14.55 -7.20
C ARG A 180 17.54 -14.06 -7.23
N ALA A 181 17.12 -13.39 -6.18
CA ALA A 181 15.80 -12.79 -6.11
C ALA A 181 15.83 -11.33 -6.57
N GLY A 182 14.83 -10.96 -7.37
CA GLY A 182 14.50 -9.61 -7.74
C GLY A 182 13.13 -9.22 -7.21
N CYS A 183 12.95 -7.95 -6.92
CA CYS A 183 11.67 -7.37 -6.53
C CYS A 183 11.37 -6.18 -7.45
N PHE A 184 10.25 -6.22 -8.15
CA PHE A 184 9.72 -5.07 -8.87
C PHE A 184 8.65 -4.39 -8.03
N LEU A 185 8.69 -3.08 -7.98
CA LEU A 185 7.64 -2.23 -7.42
C LEU A 185 7.00 -1.41 -8.54
N VAL A 186 5.67 -1.45 -8.62
CA VAL A 186 4.93 -0.60 -9.57
C VAL A 186 5.03 0.84 -9.12
N ASP A 187 5.43 1.73 -10.04
CA ASP A 187 5.58 3.16 -9.79
C ASP A 187 4.30 3.93 -10.15
N ASN A 188 4.11 5.09 -9.51
CA ASN A 188 3.00 6.02 -9.76
C ASN A 188 1.60 5.42 -9.51
N GLU A 189 1.49 4.52 -8.54
CA GLU A 189 0.23 3.87 -8.21
C GLU A 189 -0.88 4.86 -7.87
N ARG A 190 -0.55 5.91 -7.10
CA ARG A 190 -1.54 6.92 -6.69
C ARG A 190 -2.15 7.69 -7.87
N MET A 191 -1.32 8.08 -8.85
CA MET A 191 -1.79 8.79 -10.05
C MET A 191 -2.58 7.89 -10.98
N ASN A 192 -2.39 6.59 -10.87
CA ASN A 192 -2.91 5.59 -11.77
C ASN A 192 -3.86 4.60 -11.09
N ARG A 193 -4.43 4.95 -9.92
CA ARG A 193 -5.42 4.07 -9.26
C ARG A 193 -6.57 3.80 -10.21
N PRO A 194 -6.88 2.53 -10.49
CA PRO A 194 -8.01 2.20 -11.33
C PRO A 194 -9.30 2.68 -10.64
N VAL A 195 -10.19 3.26 -11.42
CA VAL A 195 -11.49 3.79 -10.97
C VAL A 195 -12.41 2.66 -10.50
N SER A 196 -12.13 1.41 -10.92
CA SER A 196 -12.88 0.22 -10.51
C SER A 196 -11.95 -0.95 -10.14
N GLY A 197 -12.42 -1.87 -9.30
CA GLY A 197 -11.68 -3.10 -8.96
C GLY A 197 -11.40 -3.98 -10.18
N ALA A 198 -12.18 -3.83 -11.24
CA ALA A 198 -12.06 -4.48 -12.54
C ALA A 198 -10.77 -4.09 -13.25
N ASP A 199 -10.51 -2.78 -13.36
CA ASP A 199 -9.32 -2.24 -14.00
C ASP A 199 -8.03 -2.70 -13.30
N SER A 200 -8.08 -2.96 -12.00
CA SER A 200 -6.94 -3.44 -11.22
C SER A 200 -6.48 -4.85 -11.66
N HIS A 201 -7.40 -5.78 -11.90
CA HIS A 201 -7.06 -7.15 -12.29
C HIS A 201 -6.54 -7.23 -13.73
N ILE A 202 -7.17 -6.51 -14.66
CA ILE A 202 -6.72 -6.44 -16.06
C ILE A 202 -5.31 -5.86 -16.12
N ARG A 203 -5.08 -4.82 -15.34
CA ARG A 203 -3.78 -4.15 -15.25
C ARG A 203 -2.72 -5.07 -14.68
N LYS A 204 -3.02 -5.82 -13.60
CA LYS A 204 -2.12 -6.82 -13.02
C LYS A 204 -1.79 -7.92 -14.03
N TYR A 205 -2.79 -8.44 -14.73
CA TYR A 205 -2.60 -9.48 -15.73
C TYR A 205 -1.78 -8.98 -16.93
N GLY A 206 -2.13 -7.80 -17.48
CA GLY A 206 -1.36 -7.17 -18.55
C GLY A 206 0.09 -6.89 -18.14
N LEU A 207 0.28 -6.40 -16.91
CA LEU A 207 1.61 -6.17 -16.34
C LEU A 207 2.44 -7.45 -16.25
N LEU A 208 1.87 -8.54 -15.71
CA LEU A 208 2.57 -9.84 -15.62
C LEU A 208 2.95 -10.40 -17.00
N ASN A 209 2.05 -10.31 -17.97
CA ASN A 209 2.33 -10.82 -19.30
C ASN A 209 3.48 -10.06 -19.97
N ILE A 210 3.46 -8.72 -19.88
CA ILE A 210 4.54 -7.89 -20.41
C ILE A 210 5.86 -8.21 -19.68
N VAL A 211 5.84 -8.28 -18.33
CA VAL A 211 7.04 -8.63 -17.55
C VAL A 211 7.55 -10.02 -17.94
N ARG A 212 6.67 -11.01 -18.09
CA ARG A 212 7.03 -12.38 -18.48
C ARG A 212 7.67 -12.41 -19.87
N GLU A 213 7.09 -11.75 -20.86
CA GLU A 213 7.62 -11.69 -22.22
C GLU A 213 9.05 -11.12 -22.28
N TYR A 214 9.30 -10.04 -21.54
CA TYR A 214 10.65 -9.46 -21.46
C TYR A 214 11.64 -10.31 -20.67
N LEU A 215 11.17 -11.09 -19.71
CA LEU A 215 12.02 -12.00 -18.91
C LEU A 215 12.21 -13.38 -19.57
N GLU A 216 11.43 -13.76 -20.58
CA GLU A 216 11.61 -15.03 -21.31
C GLU A 216 12.99 -15.15 -22.00
N SER A 217 13.60 -14.02 -22.34
CA SER A 217 14.98 -13.97 -22.87
C SER A 217 16.05 -14.23 -21.80
N LEU A 218 15.68 -14.25 -20.51
CA LEU A 218 16.56 -14.48 -19.38
C LEU A 218 16.53 -15.97 -18.92
N PRO A 219 17.50 -16.41 -18.10
CA PRO A 219 17.51 -17.77 -17.56
C PRO A 219 16.20 -18.10 -16.84
N LYS A 220 15.88 -19.40 -16.74
CA LYS A 220 14.67 -19.91 -16.06
C LYS A 220 14.31 -19.08 -14.84
N SER A 221 13.20 -18.37 -14.92
CA SER A 221 12.73 -17.49 -13.86
C SER A 221 11.31 -17.83 -13.43
N ASP A 222 11.05 -17.77 -12.14
CA ASP A 222 9.71 -17.84 -11.57
C ASP A 222 9.23 -16.47 -11.16
N LEU A 223 7.98 -16.14 -11.47
CA LEU A 223 7.34 -14.85 -11.20
C LEU A 223 6.11 -15.06 -10.34
N ALA A 224 5.90 -14.18 -9.37
CA ALA A 224 4.67 -14.11 -8.58
C ALA A 224 4.36 -12.68 -8.14
N PHE A 225 3.07 -12.37 -7.97
CA PHE A 225 2.66 -11.20 -7.21
C PHE A 225 2.73 -11.50 -5.71
N THR A 226 3.45 -10.69 -4.95
CA THR A 226 3.52 -10.78 -3.49
C THR A 226 2.60 -9.78 -2.78
N GLY A 227 2.08 -8.82 -3.52
CA GLY A 227 1.15 -7.80 -3.03
C GLY A 227 0.34 -7.18 -4.17
N GLU A 228 -0.25 -6.03 -3.93
CA GLU A 228 -0.99 -5.31 -4.99
C GLU A 228 -0.07 -4.72 -6.05
N ASN A 229 1.12 -4.28 -5.65
CA ASN A 229 2.07 -3.51 -6.48
C ASN A 229 3.48 -4.06 -6.43
N GLU A 230 3.64 -5.29 -6.00
CA GLU A 230 4.94 -5.93 -5.83
C GLU A 230 4.98 -7.25 -6.59
N ILE A 231 5.93 -7.38 -7.51
CA ILE A 231 6.20 -8.61 -8.25
C ILE A 231 7.57 -9.11 -7.85
N VAL A 232 7.64 -10.38 -7.45
CA VAL A 232 8.91 -11.06 -7.23
C VAL A 232 9.32 -11.84 -8.46
N VAL A 233 10.60 -11.86 -8.72
CA VAL A 233 11.21 -12.74 -9.71
C VAL A 233 12.36 -13.51 -9.05
N LEU A 234 12.36 -14.82 -9.26
CA LEU A 234 13.44 -15.69 -8.78
C LEU A 234 14.19 -16.27 -9.99
N PHE A 235 15.42 -15.86 -10.16
CA PHE A 235 16.31 -16.34 -11.22
C PHE A 235 17.09 -17.55 -10.74
N ARG A 236 17.12 -18.60 -11.58
CA ARG A 236 18.00 -19.75 -11.42
C ARG A 236 19.16 -19.63 -12.39
N ARG A 237 20.37 -19.73 -11.90
CA ARG A 237 21.59 -19.63 -12.69
C ARG A 237 22.26 -21.01 -12.81
N GLU A 238 22.49 -21.43 -14.06
CA GLU A 238 23.33 -22.57 -14.41
C GLU A 238 24.59 -22.02 -15.08
N GLY A 239 25.74 -22.05 -14.38
CA GLY A 239 27.08 -21.80 -14.96
C GLY A 239 27.37 -20.44 -15.60
N GLY A 240 28.05 -19.57 -14.92
CA GLY A 240 29.12 -18.72 -15.48
C GLY A 240 28.83 -17.26 -15.84
N LYS A 241 27.62 -16.76 -16.08
CA LYS A 241 27.41 -15.33 -16.38
C LYS A 241 26.53 -14.65 -15.33
N SER A 242 26.99 -13.53 -14.78
CA SER A 242 26.17 -12.71 -13.88
C SER A 242 25.07 -12.01 -14.66
N PRO A 243 23.81 -12.05 -14.24
CA PRO A 243 22.73 -11.31 -14.86
C PRO A 243 22.88 -9.78 -14.73
N ASP A 244 23.75 -9.31 -13.86
CA ASP A 244 23.86 -7.91 -13.45
C ASP A 244 24.05 -6.91 -14.60
N CYS A 245 24.68 -7.35 -15.69
CA CYS A 245 24.94 -6.52 -16.87
C CYS A 245 23.70 -6.36 -17.78
N PHE A 246 22.70 -7.26 -17.65
CA PHE A 246 21.53 -7.27 -18.54
C PHE A 246 20.33 -6.51 -17.98
N PHE A 247 20.26 -6.40 -16.64
CA PHE A 247 19.03 -5.88 -16.00
C PHE A 247 18.76 -4.40 -16.23
N PRO A 248 19.71 -3.47 -16.19
CA PRO A 248 19.41 -2.06 -16.48
C PRO A 248 18.80 -1.88 -17.87
N ASP A 249 19.44 -2.43 -18.91
CA ASP A 249 18.97 -2.30 -20.28
C ASP A 249 17.61 -2.99 -20.49
N THR A 250 17.41 -4.17 -19.88
CA THR A 250 16.13 -4.91 -19.95
C THR A 250 15.04 -4.15 -19.21
N LEU A 251 15.33 -3.56 -18.06
CA LEU A 251 14.38 -2.75 -17.29
C LEU A 251 13.98 -1.48 -18.08
N ASP A 252 14.90 -0.85 -18.76
CA ASP A 252 14.62 0.33 -19.60
C ASP A 252 13.67 -0.04 -20.74
N LEU A 253 13.93 -1.16 -21.45
CA LEU A 253 13.05 -1.67 -22.50
C LEU A 253 11.66 -2.03 -21.96
N LEU A 254 11.61 -2.73 -20.82
CA LEU A 254 10.38 -3.09 -20.14
C LEU A 254 9.59 -1.85 -19.73
N ASN A 255 10.25 -0.85 -19.13
CA ASN A 255 9.63 0.39 -18.72
C ASN A 255 9.12 1.22 -19.92
N HIS A 256 9.82 1.17 -21.05
CA HIS A 256 9.34 1.80 -22.28
C HIS A 256 8.03 1.16 -22.76
N ALA A 257 7.96 -0.17 -22.79
CA ALA A 257 6.76 -0.90 -23.17
C ALA A 257 5.60 -0.65 -22.19
N LEU A 258 5.87 -0.74 -20.88
CA LEU A 258 4.87 -0.49 -19.85
C LEU A 258 4.34 0.94 -19.89
N LYS A 259 5.20 1.92 -20.14
CA LYS A 259 4.79 3.31 -20.28
C LYS A 259 3.88 3.52 -21.48
N THR A 260 4.19 2.84 -22.59
CA THR A 260 3.43 2.95 -23.83
C THR A 260 2.05 2.30 -23.72
N HIS A 261 1.95 1.11 -23.14
CA HIS A 261 0.72 0.30 -23.13
C HIS A 261 -0.15 0.49 -21.88
N LEU A 262 0.47 0.70 -20.71
CA LEU A 262 -0.23 0.76 -19.42
C LEU A 262 -0.06 2.08 -18.68
N ASN A 263 0.73 3.00 -19.20
CA ASN A 263 1.15 4.26 -18.55
C ASN A 263 1.76 4.04 -17.16
N LEU A 264 2.52 2.95 -17.00
CA LEU A 264 3.20 2.54 -15.78
C LEU A 264 4.70 2.46 -15.98
N THR A 265 5.45 2.48 -14.88
CA THR A 265 6.85 2.06 -14.82
C THR A 265 7.04 1.11 -13.63
N LEU A 266 8.15 0.39 -13.63
CA LEU A 266 8.60 -0.49 -12.57
C LEU A 266 9.97 -0.05 -12.09
N SER A 267 10.13 0.05 -10.79
CA SER A 267 11.44 0.09 -10.16
C SER A 267 11.85 -1.30 -9.71
N MET A 268 13.12 -1.65 -9.83
CA MET A 268 13.63 -2.99 -9.54
C MET A 268 14.74 -2.96 -8.49
N GLY A 269 14.64 -3.85 -7.53
CA GLY A 269 15.70 -4.18 -6.59
C GLY A 269 16.18 -5.61 -6.78
N MET A 270 17.50 -5.80 -6.75
CA MET A 270 18.14 -7.13 -6.82
C MET A 270 18.82 -7.47 -5.50
N GLY A 271 18.52 -8.64 -4.97
CA GLY A 271 19.21 -9.22 -3.82
C GLY A 271 20.60 -9.75 -4.17
N GLN A 272 21.31 -10.18 -3.15
CA GLN A 272 22.60 -10.87 -3.33
C GLN A 272 22.39 -12.26 -3.98
N GLU A 273 23.43 -12.76 -4.61
CA GLU A 273 23.45 -14.12 -5.12
C GLU A 273 23.45 -15.12 -3.95
N CYS A 274 22.51 -16.04 -3.97
CA CYS A 274 22.35 -17.10 -2.97
C CYS A 274 23.00 -18.38 -3.48
N SER A 275 24.03 -18.87 -2.81
CA SER A 275 24.69 -20.13 -3.10
C SER A 275 23.89 -21.34 -2.58
N SER A 276 22.97 -21.09 -1.65
CA SER A 276 22.05 -22.08 -1.11
C SER A 276 20.60 -21.69 -1.40
N ARG A 277 19.79 -22.70 -1.75
CA ARG A 277 18.34 -22.51 -1.92
C ARG A 277 17.65 -22.03 -0.63
N MET A 278 18.22 -22.35 0.54
CA MET A 278 17.72 -21.91 1.84
C MET A 278 17.88 -20.41 2.09
N ASP A 279 18.76 -19.74 1.36
CA ASP A 279 19.01 -18.30 1.47
C ASP A 279 18.06 -17.45 0.59
N ILE A 280 17.23 -18.10 -0.24
CA ILE A 280 16.29 -17.43 -1.16
C ILE A 280 15.39 -16.43 -0.44
N PRO A 281 14.73 -16.76 0.71
CA PRO A 281 13.91 -15.78 1.42
C PRO A 281 14.69 -14.55 1.90
N ALA A 282 15.93 -14.75 2.37
CA ALA A 282 16.81 -13.66 2.79
C ALA A 282 17.25 -12.80 1.58
N GLY A 283 17.56 -13.44 0.45
CA GLY A 283 17.86 -12.77 -0.81
C GLY A 283 16.68 -11.92 -1.32
N PHE A 284 15.46 -12.43 -1.19
CA PHE A 284 14.25 -11.68 -1.53
C PHE A 284 14.03 -10.48 -0.58
N ALA A 285 14.15 -10.69 0.73
CA ALA A 285 14.05 -9.60 1.69
C ALA A 285 15.03 -8.46 1.36
N GLN A 286 16.23 -8.79 0.94
CA GLN A 286 17.21 -7.81 0.47
C GLN A 286 16.78 -7.15 -0.85
N ALA A 287 16.30 -7.91 -1.84
CA ALA A 287 15.81 -7.37 -3.11
C ALA A 287 14.70 -6.33 -2.88
N ARG A 288 13.79 -6.63 -1.97
CA ARG A 288 12.69 -5.74 -1.57
C ARG A 288 13.20 -4.43 -0.95
N ARG A 289 14.23 -4.52 -0.10
CA ARG A 289 14.88 -3.33 0.48
C ARG A 289 15.56 -2.49 -0.60
N MET A 290 16.25 -3.14 -1.56
CA MET A 290 16.85 -2.45 -2.71
C MET A 290 15.80 -1.75 -3.57
N ALA A 291 14.70 -2.41 -3.93
CA ALA A 291 13.62 -1.81 -4.70
C ALA A 291 13.03 -0.56 -4.01
N ALA A 292 12.93 -0.57 -2.68
CA ALA A 292 12.41 0.55 -1.91
C ALA A 292 13.30 1.82 -1.98
N LEU A 293 14.58 1.69 -2.39
CA LEU A 293 15.49 2.83 -2.58
C LEU A 293 15.03 3.76 -3.73
N ARG A 294 14.08 3.33 -4.57
CA ARG A 294 13.38 4.23 -5.50
C ARG A 294 12.82 5.48 -4.81
N PHE A 295 12.60 5.39 -3.50
CA PHE A 295 12.17 6.54 -2.69
C PHE A 295 13.10 7.74 -2.87
N PHE A 296 14.40 7.52 -3.03
CA PHE A 296 15.40 8.58 -3.20
C PHE A 296 15.66 8.94 -4.67
N ASP A 297 15.60 7.97 -5.58
CA ASP A 297 15.99 8.14 -6.98
C ASP A 297 14.82 8.38 -7.93
N GLY A 298 13.59 8.14 -7.46
CA GLY A 298 12.39 8.28 -8.28
C GLY A 298 11.98 6.97 -8.96
N PRO A 299 10.97 7.06 -9.85
CA PRO A 299 10.44 5.92 -10.58
C PRO A 299 11.44 5.36 -11.60
N ALA A 300 11.22 4.12 -12.04
CA ALA A 300 12.04 3.37 -12.99
C ALA A 300 13.49 3.12 -12.51
N ALA A 301 13.72 3.14 -11.20
CA ALA A 301 15.04 2.98 -10.61
C ALA A 301 15.48 1.50 -10.54
N PHE A 302 16.77 1.26 -10.73
CA PHE A 302 17.40 -0.04 -10.54
C PHE A 302 18.44 0.00 -9.43
N HIS A 303 18.28 -0.90 -8.45
CA HIS A 303 19.21 -0.99 -7.33
C HIS A 303 19.68 -2.43 -7.13
N CYS A 304 20.98 -2.61 -6.96
CA CYS A 304 21.59 -3.89 -6.60
C CYS A 304 22.76 -3.67 -5.63
N GLY A 305 23.11 -4.71 -4.87
CA GLY A 305 24.26 -4.69 -3.99
C GLY A 305 23.93 -4.62 -2.51
N LYS A 306 24.78 -3.97 -1.73
CA LYS A 306 24.63 -3.79 -0.27
C LYS A 306 24.14 -2.39 0.03
N GLU A 307 23.27 -2.29 1.03
CA GLU A 307 22.93 -0.99 1.61
C GLU A 307 24.12 -0.41 2.39
N ASP A 308 24.35 0.88 2.22
CA ASP A 308 25.23 1.62 3.10
C ASP A 308 24.51 1.90 4.42
N GLY A 309 24.98 1.31 5.50
CA GLY A 309 24.47 1.60 6.85
C GLY A 309 24.81 3.04 7.24
N GLY A 310 23.79 3.91 7.35
CA GLY A 310 23.94 5.31 7.75
C GLY A 310 23.51 5.57 9.18
N CYS A 311 23.90 6.73 9.71
CA CYS A 311 23.38 7.24 10.98
C CYS A 311 21.86 7.53 10.84
N PRO A 312 21.02 7.25 11.85
CA PRO A 312 19.57 7.46 11.76
C PRO A 312 19.25 8.96 11.55
N PHE A 313 18.31 9.22 10.62
CA PHE A 313 17.77 10.55 10.42
C PHE A 313 16.96 10.97 11.66
N ILE A 314 17.23 12.16 12.16
CA ILE A 314 16.48 12.78 13.27
C ILE A 314 16.09 14.19 12.85
N ALA A 315 14.79 14.49 12.89
CA ALA A 315 14.29 15.83 12.61
C ALA A 315 14.80 16.84 13.67
N LYS A 316 15.53 17.86 13.22
CA LYS A 316 16.12 18.85 14.10
C LYS A 316 15.07 19.90 14.51
N ARG A 317 14.83 20.08 15.81
CA ARG A 317 13.89 21.10 16.33
C ARG A 317 14.22 22.52 15.85
N SER A 318 15.50 22.84 15.63
CA SER A 318 15.90 24.13 15.07
C SER A 318 15.30 24.39 13.69
N VAL A 319 15.31 23.37 12.81
CA VAL A 319 14.74 23.48 11.46
C VAL A 319 13.22 23.64 11.53
N GLN A 320 12.55 22.85 12.38
CA GLN A 320 11.10 22.96 12.62
C GLN A 320 10.71 24.37 13.07
N ARG A 321 11.45 24.96 14.04
CA ARG A 321 11.21 26.32 14.52
C ARG A 321 11.43 27.37 13.44
N SER A 322 12.52 27.27 12.67
CA SER A 322 12.78 28.23 11.58
C SER A 322 11.71 28.20 10.51
N MET A 323 11.20 27.00 10.14
CA MET A 323 10.05 26.86 9.22
C MET A 323 8.80 27.50 9.80
N GLN A 324 8.49 27.22 11.05
CA GLN A 324 7.35 27.78 11.75
C GLN A 324 7.41 29.32 11.79
N GLU A 325 8.57 29.89 12.11
CA GLU A 325 8.76 31.34 12.11
C GLU A 325 8.53 31.98 10.73
N ALA A 326 9.03 31.32 9.65
CA ALA A 326 8.82 31.79 8.28
C ALA A 326 7.32 31.77 7.91
N ILE A 327 6.62 30.69 8.28
CA ILE A 327 5.18 30.53 8.07
C ILE A 327 4.38 31.62 8.82
N PHE A 328 4.71 31.89 10.09
CA PHE A 328 4.05 32.95 10.86
C PHE A 328 4.30 34.34 10.30
N ARG A 329 5.48 34.61 9.74
CA ARG A 329 5.77 35.85 9.01
C ARG A 329 5.06 35.93 7.66
N GLN A 330 4.34 34.87 7.27
CA GLN A 330 3.70 34.72 5.95
C GLN A 330 4.72 34.81 4.80
N ASP A 331 5.98 34.45 5.07
CA ASP A 331 7.06 34.40 4.09
C ASP A 331 7.16 32.98 3.50
N ALA A 332 6.28 32.70 2.51
CA ALA A 332 6.27 31.43 1.81
C ALA A 332 7.61 31.14 1.10
N GLY A 333 8.30 32.20 0.63
CA GLY A 333 9.59 32.05 -0.05
C GLY A 333 10.68 31.52 0.88
N GLU A 334 10.78 32.06 2.10
CA GLU A 334 11.71 31.58 3.11
C GLU A 334 11.31 30.18 3.60
N ALA A 335 10.03 29.92 3.86
CA ALA A 335 9.55 28.61 4.26
C ALA A 335 9.94 27.55 3.23
N PHE A 336 9.73 27.81 1.93
CA PHE A 336 10.09 26.84 0.87
C PHE A 336 11.60 26.64 0.73
N ARG A 337 12.43 27.66 0.93
CA ARG A 337 13.89 27.51 0.94
C ARG A 337 14.36 26.61 2.09
N LEU A 338 13.79 26.77 3.26
CA LEU A 338 14.07 25.92 4.43
C LEU A 338 13.64 24.47 4.18
N ILE A 339 12.48 24.27 3.56
CA ILE A 339 11.98 22.92 3.17
C ILE A 339 12.93 22.29 2.16
N ASP A 340 13.33 23.02 1.11
CA ASP A 340 14.24 22.49 0.09
C ASP A 340 15.56 22.03 0.72
N GLY A 341 16.19 22.85 1.54
CA GLY A 341 17.45 22.51 2.22
C GLY A 341 17.30 21.31 3.17
N TRP A 342 16.15 21.20 3.85
CA TRP A 342 15.87 20.06 4.73
C TRP A 342 15.70 18.76 3.97
N PHE A 343 14.99 18.79 2.84
CA PHE A 343 14.83 17.60 1.97
C PHE A 343 16.13 17.22 1.24
N GLU A 344 17.00 18.20 0.90
CA GLU A 344 18.35 17.92 0.40
C GLU A 344 19.21 17.22 1.45
N GLU A 345 19.12 17.60 2.73
CA GLU A 345 19.77 16.88 3.82
C GLU A 345 19.24 15.44 3.92
N MET A 346 17.91 15.22 3.83
CA MET A 346 17.28 13.90 3.85
C MET A 346 17.76 13.01 2.70
N ALA A 347 17.98 13.55 1.51
CA ALA A 347 18.47 12.81 0.36
C ALA A 347 19.85 12.16 0.58
N GLY A 348 20.60 12.63 1.58
CA GLY A 348 21.87 12.03 1.98
C GLY A 348 21.75 10.73 2.80
N PHE A 349 20.56 10.41 3.34
CA PHE A 349 20.33 9.23 4.18
C PHE A 349 19.79 8.04 3.37
N ARG A 350 20.54 7.55 2.40
CA ARG A 350 20.12 6.56 1.39
C ARG A 350 20.15 5.13 1.91
N SER A 351 19.19 4.77 2.78
CA SER A 351 18.97 3.36 3.15
C SER A 351 17.50 3.08 3.40
N TYR A 352 17.10 1.82 3.32
CA TYR A 352 15.72 1.37 3.55
C TYR A 352 15.21 1.77 4.94
N ASP A 353 16.03 1.59 5.97
CA ASP A 353 15.64 1.86 7.36
C ASP A 353 15.41 3.35 7.61
N GLN A 354 16.02 4.23 6.80
CA GLN A 354 15.83 5.68 6.89
C GLN A 354 14.54 6.17 6.26
N ILE A 355 13.95 5.44 5.31
CA ILE A 355 12.70 5.85 4.65
C ILE A 355 11.59 6.09 5.67
N GLN A 356 11.42 5.17 6.62
CA GLN A 356 10.40 5.29 7.66
C GLN A 356 10.75 6.40 8.68
N ALA A 357 12.02 6.58 9.00
CA ALA A 357 12.49 7.65 9.87
C ALA A 357 12.25 9.04 9.24
N ILE A 358 12.51 9.18 7.95
CA ILE A 358 12.25 10.41 7.18
C ILE A 358 10.76 10.72 7.15
N ARG A 359 9.91 9.75 6.78
CA ARG A 359 8.46 9.94 6.76
C ARG A 359 7.92 10.36 8.13
N ARG A 360 8.36 9.69 9.20
CA ARG A 360 8.00 10.04 10.57
C ARG A 360 8.43 11.46 10.90
N GLY A 361 9.66 11.85 10.59
CA GLY A 361 10.16 13.20 10.84
C GLY A 361 9.39 14.28 10.10
N VAL A 362 8.92 14.00 8.87
CA VAL A 362 8.06 14.91 8.10
C VAL A 362 6.68 15.04 8.75
N VAL A 363 6.06 13.91 9.15
CA VAL A 363 4.77 13.93 9.86
C VAL A 363 4.86 14.66 11.19
N GLU A 364 5.89 14.39 12.00
CA GLU A 364 6.12 15.10 13.27
C GLU A 364 6.30 16.59 13.07
N THR A 365 7.02 17.00 12.02
CA THR A 365 7.21 18.40 11.66
C THR A 365 5.90 19.03 11.20
N TRP A 366 5.11 18.31 10.41
CA TRP A 366 3.79 18.78 10.01
C TRP A 366 2.85 18.99 11.19
N VAL A 367 2.75 18.00 12.09
CA VAL A 367 1.92 18.11 13.31
C VAL A 367 2.38 19.28 14.17
N PHE A 368 3.69 19.50 14.30
CA PHE A 368 4.24 20.63 15.01
C PHE A 368 3.84 21.96 14.36
N ILE A 369 3.97 22.12 13.05
CA ILE A 369 3.61 23.35 12.33
C ILE A 369 2.10 23.59 12.35
N SER A 370 1.29 22.58 12.01
CA SER A 370 -0.17 22.71 11.88
C SER A 370 -0.84 22.97 13.23
N GLY A 371 -0.43 22.25 14.27
CA GLY A 371 -1.00 22.39 15.61
C GLY A 371 -0.84 23.78 16.22
N TYR A 372 0.19 24.52 15.81
CA TYR A 372 0.43 25.90 16.27
C TYR A 372 -0.10 26.99 15.33
N SER A 373 -0.35 26.64 14.07
CA SER A 373 -0.71 27.63 13.04
C SER A 373 -2.20 27.73 12.84
N ILE A 374 -2.97 26.70 13.19
CA ILE A 374 -4.40 26.58 12.92
C ILE A 374 -5.13 26.39 14.26
N PRO A 375 -6.05 27.30 14.66
CA PRO A 375 -6.86 27.12 15.86
C PRO A 375 -7.76 25.88 15.78
N GLU A 376 -7.96 25.17 16.90
CA GLU A 376 -8.97 24.10 16.99
C GLU A 376 -10.34 24.59 16.53
N GLY A 377 -10.96 23.91 15.56
CA GLY A 377 -12.28 24.26 15.01
C GLY A 377 -12.24 25.36 13.94
N ALA A 378 -11.05 25.73 13.43
CA ALA A 378 -10.97 26.61 12.27
C ALA A 378 -11.46 25.87 11.02
N ASP A 379 -12.40 26.48 10.31
CA ASP A 379 -12.84 26.01 8.99
C ASP A 379 -11.73 26.36 7.98
N VAL A 380 -10.77 25.47 7.83
CA VAL A 380 -9.75 25.55 6.78
C VAL A 380 -10.28 24.75 5.62
N PRO A 381 -10.67 25.42 4.52
CA PRO A 381 -11.10 24.69 3.33
C PRO A 381 -10.03 23.66 2.94
N GLU A 382 -10.42 22.41 2.74
CA GLU A 382 -9.55 21.32 2.27
C GLU A 382 -8.59 20.72 3.33
N TYR A 383 -8.61 21.15 4.60
CA TYR A 383 -7.68 20.66 5.62
C TYR A 383 -7.85 19.16 5.91
N ASP A 384 -9.08 18.66 5.94
CA ASP A 384 -9.39 17.25 6.23
C ASP A 384 -9.24 16.34 5.01
N GLU A 385 -9.40 16.85 3.79
CA GLU A 385 -9.32 16.05 2.55
C GLU A 385 -7.92 16.00 1.94
N ILE A 386 -7.15 17.10 1.99
CA ILE A 386 -5.87 17.21 1.27
C ILE A 386 -4.67 16.87 2.15
N TYR A 387 -4.75 17.09 3.47
CA TYR A 387 -3.59 17.00 4.36
C TYR A 387 -3.75 16.01 5.51
N SER A 388 -4.48 14.92 5.25
CA SER A 388 -4.39 13.78 6.16
C SER A 388 -2.93 13.30 6.19
N THR A 389 -2.42 12.96 7.38
CA THR A 389 -1.07 12.36 7.50
C THR A 389 -0.87 11.15 6.58
N GLY A 390 -1.98 10.61 6.04
CA GLY A 390 -2.00 9.54 5.03
C GLY A 390 -1.29 9.91 3.74
N ASP A 391 -1.29 11.18 3.31
CA ASP A 391 -0.60 11.59 2.09
C ASP A 391 0.91 11.58 2.22
N PHE A 392 1.44 11.94 3.38
CA PHE A 392 2.88 11.82 3.66
C PHE A 392 3.34 10.37 3.77
N TRP A 393 2.50 9.49 4.34
CA TRP A 393 2.80 8.05 4.43
C TRP A 393 2.73 7.36 3.08
N GLY A 394 1.85 7.81 2.19
CA GLY A 394 1.66 7.21 0.89
C GLY A 394 2.56 7.74 -0.21
N ALA A 395 3.36 8.80 0.02
CA ALA A 395 4.30 9.30 -0.98
C ALA A 395 5.33 8.21 -1.37
N GLU A 396 5.44 7.92 -2.65
CA GLU A 396 6.31 6.86 -3.15
C GLU A 396 7.76 7.30 -3.24
N THR A 397 8.00 8.61 -3.43
CA THR A 397 9.33 9.19 -3.57
C THR A 397 9.56 10.36 -2.62
N LEU A 398 10.83 10.67 -2.33
CA LEU A 398 11.22 11.83 -1.53
C LEU A 398 10.78 13.15 -2.20
N THR A 399 10.80 13.20 -3.54
CA THR A 399 10.34 14.34 -4.31
C THR A 399 8.84 14.57 -4.17
N GLU A 400 8.05 13.48 -4.23
CA GLU A 400 6.60 13.53 -4.01
C GLU A 400 6.29 13.96 -2.57
N LEU A 401 6.97 13.37 -1.58
CA LEU A 401 6.84 13.74 -0.17
C LEU A 401 7.12 15.23 0.06
N LYS A 402 8.19 15.75 -0.59
CA LYS A 402 8.51 17.19 -0.57
C LYS A 402 7.39 18.04 -1.18
N GLY A 403 6.83 17.60 -2.31
CA GLY A 403 5.71 18.26 -2.96
C GLY A 403 4.50 18.36 -2.05
N CYS A 404 4.04 17.23 -1.51
CA CYS A 404 2.93 17.16 -0.56
C CYS A 404 3.16 18.09 0.66
N PHE A 405 4.38 18.08 1.21
CA PHE A 405 4.70 18.92 2.35
C PHE A 405 4.70 20.41 2.01
N LYS A 406 5.22 20.81 0.84
CA LYS A 406 5.16 22.21 0.36
C LYS A 406 3.73 22.69 0.13
N ASP A 407 2.88 21.84 -0.45
CA ASP A 407 1.49 22.19 -0.71
C ASP A 407 0.72 22.35 0.60
N ALA A 408 0.96 21.48 1.59
CA ALA A 408 0.42 21.61 2.93
C ALA A 408 0.83 22.93 3.60
N VAL A 409 2.13 23.27 3.54
CA VAL A 409 2.63 24.54 4.10
C VAL A 409 2.05 25.74 3.36
N ARG A 410 1.89 25.68 2.03
CA ARG A 410 1.27 26.74 1.24
C ARG A 410 -0.14 27.03 1.71
N SER A 411 -0.97 25.99 1.89
CA SER A 411 -2.35 26.17 2.37
C SER A 411 -2.41 26.80 3.76
N VAL A 412 -1.47 26.47 4.66
CA VAL A 412 -1.38 27.14 5.96
C VAL A 412 -1.03 28.62 5.81
N VAL A 413 -0.06 28.95 4.95
CA VAL A 413 0.32 30.36 4.70
C VAL A 413 -0.84 31.13 4.08
N ASP A 414 -1.54 30.56 3.10
CA ASP A 414 -2.71 31.18 2.44
C ASP A 414 -3.85 31.39 3.43
N TYR A 415 -4.10 30.41 4.32
CA TYR A 415 -5.06 30.56 5.41
C TYR A 415 -4.70 31.71 6.35
N LEU A 416 -3.43 31.81 6.77
CA LEU A 416 -2.96 32.89 7.63
C LEU A 416 -3.05 34.27 6.92
N MET A 417 -2.79 34.32 5.61
CA MET A 417 -2.94 35.54 4.81
C MET A 417 -4.40 35.95 4.66
N ALA A 418 -5.32 35.03 4.44
CA ALA A 418 -6.76 35.29 4.33
C ALA A 418 -7.34 35.75 5.67
N ASN A 419 -6.86 35.20 6.78
CA ASN A 419 -7.28 35.50 8.13
C ASN A 419 -6.38 36.56 8.79
N LYS A 420 -6.09 37.66 8.10
CA LYS A 420 -5.25 38.80 8.57
C LYS A 420 -5.60 39.38 9.96
N ASN A 421 -6.63 38.87 10.62
CA ASN A 421 -7.03 39.24 11.99
C ASN A 421 -6.37 38.38 13.08
N ALA A 422 -5.61 37.33 12.74
CA ALA A 422 -4.78 36.63 13.69
C ALA A 422 -3.48 37.43 13.86
N ASN A 423 -3.32 38.06 15.00
CA ASN A 423 -2.07 38.79 15.30
C ASN A 423 -0.96 37.76 15.54
N PRO A 424 0.11 37.72 14.71
CA PRO A 424 1.16 36.71 14.81
C PRO A 424 1.88 36.74 16.16
N GLU A 425 1.94 37.90 16.83
CA GLU A 425 2.55 38.00 18.16
C GLU A 425 1.67 37.34 19.23
N ILE A 426 0.34 37.39 19.09
CA ILE A 426 -0.57 36.64 19.97
C ILE A 426 -0.37 35.13 19.82
N THR A 427 -0.26 34.63 18.59
CA THR A 427 -0.06 33.19 18.33
C THR A 427 1.28 32.71 18.90
N ARG A 428 2.35 33.51 18.73
CA ARG A 428 3.65 33.21 19.34
C ARG A 428 3.60 33.19 20.86
N PHE A 429 2.82 34.14 21.42
CA PHE A 429 2.66 34.23 22.85
C PHE A 429 1.88 33.07 23.43
N ILE A 430 0.86 32.56 22.72
CA ILE A 430 0.13 31.34 23.11
C ILE A 430 1.10 30.16 23.20
N GLN A 431 1.98 30.00 22.22
CA GLN A 431 3.01 28.96 22.24
C GLN A 431 3.99 29.12 23.39
N TYR A 432 4.47 30.34 23.62
CA TYR A 432 5.33 30.63 24.75
C TYR A 432 4.71 30.19 26.09
N LEU A 433 3.40 30.41 26.27
CA LEU A 433 2.68 29.97 27.46
C LEU A 433 2.66 28.46 27.67
N GLU A 434 2.61 27.67 26.60
CA GLU A 434 2.62 26.21 26.67
C GLU A 434 3.99 25.66 27.10
N ASP A 435 5.06 26.29 26.64
CA ASP A 435 6.43 25.93 27.02
C ASP A 435 6.81 26.42 28.44
N HIS A 436 6.18 27.53 28.90
CA HIS A 436 6.52 28.24 30.15
C HIS A 436 5.36 28.26 31.18
N VAL A 437 4.72 27.09 31.32
CA VAL A 437 3.55 26.91 32.22
C VAL A 437 3.91 27.13 33.70
N ASP A 438 5.17 27.03 34.08
CA ASP A 438 5.70 27.28 35.43
C ASP A 438 5.91 28.75 35.78
N GLU A 439 5.89 29.63 34.78
CA GLU A 439 6.01 31.07 35.01
C GLU A 439 4.70 31.72 35.52
N ASN A 440 4.82 32.82 36.22
CA ASN A 440 3.70 33.65 36.60
C ASN A 440 3.69 34.91 35.74
N ILE A 441 2.88 34.90 34.69
CA ILE A 441 2.79 35.96 33.72
C ILE A 441 1.52 36.78 33.99
N SER A 442 1.68 38.05 34.26
CA SER A 442 0.56 39.00 34.44
C SER A 442 -0.03 39.42 33.09
N LEU A 443 -1.24 39.97 33.11
CA LEU A 443 -1.88 40.50 31.90
C LEU A 443 -1.07 41.66 31.28
N GLU A 444 -0.39 42.44 32.12
CA GLU A 444 0.51 43.53 31.71
C GLU A 444 1.72 42.97 30.93
N GLU A 445 2.38 42.00 31.48
CA GLU A 445 3.55 41.34 30.86
C GLU A 445 3.16 40.65 29.57
N ALA A 446 2.00 39.96 29.54
CA ALA A 446 1.47 39.32 28.35
C ALA A 446 1.18 40.32 27.22
N ALA A 447 0.53 41.45 27.54
CA ALA A 447 0.27 42.51 26.59
C ALA A 447 1.57 43.20 26.10
N GLY A 448 2.52 43.42 27.02
CA GLY A 448 3.84 43.96 26.72
C GLY A 448 4.66 43.03 25.81
N TRP A 449 4.63 41.71 26.04
CA TRP A 449 5.29 40.72 25.20
C TRP A 449 4.80 40.76 23.75
N CYS A 450 3.50 41.00 23.55
CA CYS A 450 2.90 41.14 22.22
C CYS A 450 2.98 42.57 21.66
N ALA A 451 3.66 43.48 22.33
CA ALA A 451 3.70 44.91 21.97
C ALA A 451 2.29 45.57 21.77
N LEU A 452 1.29 45.16 22.56
CA LEU A 452 -0.11 45.58 22.47
C LEU A 452 -0.55 46.30 23.73
N ALA A 453 -1.53 47.20 23.57
CA ALA A 453 -2.28 47.72 24.72
C ALA A 453 -3.13 46.59 25.34
N LYS A 454 -3.30 46.57 26.68
CA LYS A 454 -4.08 45.53 27.41
C LYS A 454 -5.45 45.23 26.79
N SER A 455 -6.20 46.29 26.42
CA SER A 455 -7.53 46.13 25.83
C SER A 455 -7.49 45.43 24.47
N GLN A 456 -6.52 45.77 23.62
CA GLN A 456 -6.29 45.10 22.33
C GLN A 456 -5.84 43.66 22.52
N PHE A 457 -4.89 43.43 23.43
CA PHE A 457 -4.45 42.06 23.77
C PHE A 457 -5.61 41.20 24.21
N CYS A 458 -6.45 41.62 25.14
CA CYS A 458 -7.60 40.84 25.61
C CYS A 458 -8.57 40.46 24.47
N ILE A 459 -8.84 41.37 23.54
CA ILE A 459 -9.74 41.11 22.40
C ILE A 459 -9.10 40.11 21.43
N LEU A 460 -7.85 40.35 21.04
CA LEU A 460 -7.14 39.54 20.07
C LEU A 460 -6.80 38.14 20.63
N PHE A 461 -6.38 38.10 21.91
CA PHE A 461 -6.09 36.82 22.58
C PHE A 461 -7.35 35.95 22.69
N LYS A 462 -8.48 36.53 23.15
CA LYS A 462 -9.75 35.80 23.24
C LYS A 462 -10.22 35.31 21.85
N LYS A 463 -9.97 36.09 20.79
CA LYS A 463 -10.30 35.72 19.43
C LYS A 463 -9.40 34.56 18.92
N ALA A 464 -8.12 34.57 19.30
CA ALA A 464 -7.15 33.56 18.86
C ALA A 464 -7.21 32.25 19.69
N ALA A 465 -7.35 32.37 21.02
CA ALA A 465 -7.33 31.27 21.97
C ALA A 465 -8.71 30.71 22.37
N GLY A 466 -9.79 31.34 21.92
CA GLY A 466 -11.16 30.98 22.27
C GLY A 466 -11.61 31.40 23.68
N ASP A 467 -10.68 31.74 24.58
CA ASP A 467 -10.95 32.11 25.99
C ASP A 467 -10.08 33.31 26.42
N THR A 468 -10.37 33.84 27.58
CA THR A 468 -9.55 34.91 28.16
C THR A 468 -8.16 34.40 28.53
N PHE A 469 -7.13 35.25 28.45
CA PHE A 469 -5.76 34.92 28.81
C PHE A 469 -5.65 34.20 30.17
N VAL A 470 -6.32 34.73 31.19
CA VAL A 470 -6.27 34.15 32.54
C VAL A 470 -6.87 32.77 32.60
N ASN A 471 -8.02 32.55 31.94
CA ASN A 471 -8.64 31.21 31.92
C ASN A 471 -7.81 30.23 31.10
N TYR A 472 -7.34 30.62 29.92
CA TYR A 472 -6.50 29.78 29.06
C TYR A 472 -5.22 29.34 29.77
N PHE A 473 -4.47 30.31 30.34
CA PHE A 473 -3.21 29.98 31.01
C PHE A 473 -3.41 29.15 32.30
N ASN A 474 -4.47 29.41 33.06
CA ASN A 474 -4.86 28.56 34.18
C ASN A 474 -5.23 27.14 33.69
N GLY A 475 -5.90 27.00 32.55
CA GLY A 475 -6.21 25.69 31.94
C GLY A 475 -4.97 24.88 31.61
N LEU A 476 -3.96 25.51 31.00
CA LEU A 476 -2.65 24.88 30.72
C LEU A 476 -1.96 24.44 32.01
N LYS A 477 -1.93 25.30 33.03
CA LYS A 477 -1.37 24.94 34.35
C LYS A 477 -2.08 23.76 34.96
N MET A 478 -3.41 23.70 34.93
CA MET A 478 -4.19 22.60 35.48
C MET A 478 -3.99 21.32 34.68
N LYS A 479 -3.89 21.36 33.34
CA LYS A 479 -3.59 20.21 32.49
C LYS A 479 -2.21 19.59 32.83
N LYS A 480 -1.19 20.43 33.00
CA LYS A 480 0.16 19.98 33.41
C LYS A 480 0.15 19.41 34.83
N ALA A 481 -0.57 20.03 35.77
CA ALA A 481 -0.71 19.51 37.12
C ALA A 481 -1.41 18.14 37.16
N PHE A 482 -2.47 17.97 36.39
CA PHE A 482 -3.18 16.70 36.29
C PHE A 482 -2.26 15.59 35.77
N ALA A 483 -1.50 15.84 34.70
CA ALA A 483 -0.53 14.90 34.15
C ALA A 483 0.57 14.55 35.19
N LEU A 484 1.08 15.54 35.91
CA LEU A 484 2.10 15.32 36.95
C LEU A 484 1.57 14.48 38.12
N LEU A 485 0.34 14.72 38.56
CA LEU A 485 -0.28 13.96 39.67
C LEU A 485 -0.65 12.52 39.25
N GLY A 486 -0.98 12.29 37.98
CA GLY A 486 -1.35 10.97 37.46
C GLY A 486 -0.16 10.07 37.08
N SER A 487 0.97 10.68 36.61
CA SER A 487 2.11 9.94 36.08
C SER A 487 3.28 9.75 37.08
N SER A 488 3.30 10.50 38.18
CA SER A 488 4.39 10.51 39.14
C SER A 488 3.90 10.53 40.59
N ASN A 489 4.67 9.91 41.48
CA ASN A 489 4.34 9.84 42.91
C ASN A 489 4.73 11.13 43.66
N ILE A 490 4.48 12.30 43.03
CA ILE A 490 4.81 13.61 43.62
C ILE A 490 3.71 14.12 44.54
N GLN A 491 4.09 14.94 45.52
CA GLN A 491 3.12 15.55 46.45
C GLN A 491 2.34 16.67 45.76
N VAL A 492 1.09 16.92 46.21
CA VAL A 492 0.22 17.98 45.69
C VAL A 492 0.91 19.36 45.74
N GLN A 493 1.67 19.61 46.80
CA GLN A 493 2.47 20.82 46.98
C GLN A 493 3.57 20.94 45.91
N GLU A 494 4.23 19.83 45.57
CA GLU A 494 5.27 19.82 44.55
C GLU A 494 4.68 20.00 43.15
N ALA A 495 3.53 19.36 42.84
CA ALA A 495 2.83 19.58 41.57
C ALA A 495 2.42 21.04 41.40
N ALA A 496 1.89 21.67 42.45
CA ALA A 496 1.53 23.10 42.43
C ALA A 496 2.77 23.99 42.23
N SER A 497 3.88 23.69 42.88
CA SER A 497 5.13 24.43 42.72
C SER A 497 5.70 24.34 41.29
N ARG A 498 5.64 23.14 40.65
CA ARG A 498 6.14 22.90 39.29
C ARG A 498 5.32 23.62 38.19
N ILE A 499 4.15 24.12 38.50
CA ILE A 499 3.34 24.95 37.61
C ILE A 499 3.29 26.41 38.04
N GLY A 500 4.21 26.83 38.93
CA GLY A 500 4.33 28.20 39.40
C GLY A 500 3.23 28.67 40.36
N ILE A 501 2.45 27.77 41.01
CA ILE A 501 1.43 28.14 41.99
C ILE A 501 1.91 27.78 43.38
N HIS A 502 2.21 28.80 44.19
CA HIS A 502 2.74 28.59 45.56
C HIS A 502 1.63 28.52 46.62
N ASP A 503 0.45 29.08 46.38
CA ASP A 503 -0.72 28.99 47.29
C ASP A 503 -1.48 27.69 47.02
N ILE A 504 -1.32 26.71 47.89
CA ILE A 504 -1.97 25.39 47.80
C ILE A 504 -3.50 25.50 47.89
N SER A 505 -4.02 26.46 48.66
CA SER A 505 -5.46 26.65 48.80
C SER A 505 -6.06 27.22 47.51
N TYR A 506 -5.36 28.14 46.86
CA TYR A 506 -5.74 28.62 45.55
C TYR A 506 -5.64 27.53 44.50
N PHE A 507 -4.54 26.78 44.45
CA PHE A 507 -4.36 25.65 43.54
C PHE A 507 -5.50 24.63 43.70
N SER A 508 -5.83 24.19 44.89
CA SER A 508 -6.87 23.18 45.13
C SER A 508 -8.26 23.64 44.69
N ARG A 509 -8.60 24.93 44.91
CA ARG A 509 -9.85 25.51 44.43
C ARG A 509 -9.89 25.60 42.88
N LEU A 510 -8.79 26.04 42.29
CA LEU A 510 -8.67 26.15 40.84
C LEU A 510 -8.74 24.76 40.17
N PHE A 511 -8.02 23.78 40.69
CA PHE A 511 -8.02 22.41 40.21
C PHE A 511 -9.41 21.76 40.25
N LYS A 512 -10.13 21.96 41.39
CA LYS A 512 -11.51 21.48 41.52
C LYS A 512 -12.47 22.15 40.56
N LYS A 513 -12.24 23.43 40.21
CA LYS A 513 -13.03 24.16 39.19
C LYS A 513 -12.87 23.51 37.79
N TYR A 514 -11.68 23.07 37.43
CA TYR A 514 -11.40 22.50 36.10
C TYR A 514 -11.77 21.05 35.96
N TYR A 515 -11.58 20.24 37.03
CA TYR A 515 -11.73 18.77 36.96
C TYR A 515 -12.86 18.21 37.83
N ASN A 516 -13.61 19.05 38.55
CA ASN A 516 -14.66 18.64 39.50
C ASN A 516 -14.21 17.64 40.58
N MET A 517 -12.88 17.51 40.79
CA MET A 517 -12.27 16.62 41.80
C MET A 517 -11.11 17.33 42.52
N SER A 518 -10.72 16.83 43.70
CA SER A 518 -9.56 17.41 44.37
C SER A 518 -8.24 16.88 43.77
N PRO A 519 -7.12 17.65 43.86
CA PRO A 519 -5.81 17.18 43.42
C PRO A 519 -5.38 15.86 44.05
N SER A 520 -5.83 15.57 45.28
CA SER A 520 -5.54 14.31 45.98
C SER A 520 -6.30 13.11 45.45
N ASP A 521 -7.41 13.32 44.76
CA ASP A 521 -8.25 12.24 44.23
C ASP A 521 -7.71 11.70 42.91
N VAL A 522 -6.91 12.48 42.16
CA VAL A 522 -6.26 12.04 40.92
C VAL A 522 -5.34 10.82 41.15
N ARG A 523 -4.77 10.69 42.37
CA ARG A 523 -3.92 9.55 42.71
C ARG A 523 -4.68 8.25 42.98
N LYS A 524 -6.01 8.31 43.05
CA LYS A 524 -6.86 7.13 43.28
C LYS A 524 -7.43 6.57 41.96
N LEU A 525 -7.23 7.29 40.84
CA LEU A 525 -7.53 6.84 39.50
C LEU A 525 -6.36 6.11 38.88
#